data_c1cc489727c727715a5841a8f7700a27
#
_entry.id   c1cc489727c727715a5841a8f7700a27
#
_cell.length_a   1.000
_cell.length_b   1.000
_cell.length_c   1.000
_cell.angle_alpha   90.00
_cell.angle_beta   90.00
_cell.angle_gamma   90.00
#
_symmetry.space_group_name_H-M   'P 1'
#
loop_
_entity.id
_entity.type
_entity.pdbx_description
1 polymer ?
#
loop_
_entity_poly.entity_id
_entity_poly.type
_entity_poly.pdbx_seq_one_letter_code
_entity_poly.pdbx_strand_id
1 'polypeptide(L)'
;MKTLLVLGALTATSAMYALPAAASCSDPRDAPAVSGKEKLVAAAAAHYGFDRHDSIVGTWLVSYGPGGEAYIQWHSDGTEWENINHPVLTGNICMGSWKVIGPHRVARNHFGWLFTGGLLSGWFNETETDELSEDGNSYSGTNELKLYDLSGNLIADIPGTASATRIAP
;
A
#
# COMPACT_ATOMS: atom_id res chain seq x y z
N MET A 1 -21.28 70.60 -14.88
CA MET A 1 -20.33 69.56 -15.31
C MET A 1 -20.54 68.31 -14.46
N LYS A 2 -21.09 67.21 -15.03
CA LYS A 2 -21.32 65.95 -14.35
C LYS A 2 -20.26 64.96 -14.83
N THR A 3 -19.40 64.55 -13.90
CA THR A 3 -18.32 63.58 -14.17
C THR A 3 -18.90 62.16 -14.01
N LEU A 4 -18.89 61.40 -15.08
CA LEU A 4 -19.33 59.98 -15.09
C LEU A 4 -18.12 59.11 -14.73
N LEU A 5 -18.18 58.43 -13.61
CA LEU A 5 -17.20 57.37 -13.23
C LEU A 5 -17.67 56.03 -13.85
N VAL A 6 -16.86 55.51 -14.78
CA VAL A 6 -17.05 54.15 -15.32
C VAL A 6 -16.23 53.20 -14.47
N LEU A 7 -16.95 52.34 -13.69
CA LEU A 7 -16.33 51.22 -13.01
C LEU A 7 -16.17 50.03 -13.99
N GLY A 8 -14.92 49.76 -14.37
CA GLY A 8 -14.59 48.56 -15.12
C GLY A 8 -14.52 47.33 -14.19
N ALA A 9 -15.40 46.38 -14.40
CA ALA A 9 -15.34 45.09 -13.73
C ALA A 9 -14.26 44.20 -14.37
N LEU A 10 -13.17 43.95 -13.66
CA LEU A 10 -12.20 42.91 -14.03
C LEU A 10 -12.78 41.53 -13.68
N THR A 11 -13.19 40.78 -14.67
CA THR A 11 -13.50 39.35 -14.52
C THR A 11 -12.19 38.57 -14.56
N ALA A 12 -11.72 38.13 -13.39
CA ALA A 12 -10.61 37.16 -13.29
C ALA A 12 -11.11 35.78 -13.71
N THR A 13 -10.80 35.34 -14.91
CA THR A 13 -10.96 33.96 -15.35
C THR A 13 -9.88 33.09 -14.70
N SER A 14 -10.23 32.35 -13.64
CA SER A 14 -9.37 31.35 -13.06
C SER A 14 -9.27 30.17 -14.03
N ALA A 15 -8.18 30.10 -14.78
CA ALA A 15 -7.84 28.90 -15.54
C ALA A 15 -7.48 27.77 -14.53
N MET A 16 -8.40 26.84 -14.32
CA MET A 16 -8.11 25.58 -13.63
C MET A 16 -7.18 24.77 -14.56
N TYR A 17 -5.90 24.79 -14.28
CA TYR A 17 -4.97 23.81 -14.86
C TYR A 17 -5.32 22.46 -14.25
N ALA A 18 -5.97 21.59 -15.02
CA ALA A 18 -6.03 20.17 -14.72
C ALA A 18 -4.60 19.64 -14.79
N LEU A 19 -4.00 19.38 -13.64
CA LEU A 19 -2.74 18.65 -13.59
C LEU A 19 -3.02 17.27 -14.18
N PRO A 20 -2.18 16.78 -15.12
CA PRO A 20 -2.32 15.40 -15.59
C PRO A 20 -2.20 14.50 -14.35
N ALA A 21 -3.19 13.62 -14.18
CA ALA A 21 -3.12 12.58 -13.16
C ALA A 21 -1.79 11.84 -13.36
N ALA A 22 -0.95 11.84 -12.34
CA ALA A 22 0.29 11.07 -12.36
C ALA A 22 -0.07 9.63 -12.74
N ALA A 23 0.60 9.11 -13.75
CA ALA A 23 0.36 7.78 -14.27
C ALA A 23 0.48 6.77 -13.12
N SER A 24 -0.64 6.24 -12.68
CA SER A 24 -0.64 4.93 -12.01
C SER A 24 -0.18 3.91 -13.05
N CYS A 25 0.49 2.85 -12.63
CA CYS A 25 1.01 1.82 -13.53
C CYS A 25 -0.09 1.12 -14.37
N SER A 26 -1.35 1.48 -14.18
CA SER A 26 -2.50 1.09 -15.00
C SER A 26 -3.60 2.14 -14.90
N ASP A 27 -4.20 2.49 -16.05
CA ASP A 27 -5.43 3.29 -16.06
C ASP A 27 -6.56 2.44 -15.42
N PRO A 28 -7.25 2.93 -14.36
CA PRO A 28 -8.33 2.17 -13.74
C PRO A 28 -9.48 1.83 -14.70
N ARG A 29 -9.55 2.48 -15.87
CA ARG A 29 -10.52 2.16 -16.95
C ARG A 29 -10.11 0.94 -17.76
N ASP A 30 -8.83 0.59 -17.76
CA ASP A 30 -8.26 -0.55 -18.48
C ASP A 30 -7.99 -1.74 -17.55
N ALA A 31 -8.31 -1.61 -16.25
CA ALA A 31 -8.18 -2.71 -15.31
C ALA A 31 -9.09 -3.87 -15.76
N PRO A 32 -8.55 -5.04 -16.15
CA PRO A 32 -9.36 -6.19 -16.48
C PRO A 32 -10.22 -6.55 -15.28
N ALA A 33 -11.49 -6.88 -15.54
CA ALA A 33 -12.39 -7.35 -14.51
C ALA A 33 -11.70 -8.43 -13.64
N VAL A 34 -11.92 -8.37 -12.35
CA VAL A 34 -11.28 -9.11 -11.24
C VAL A 34 -11.11 -10.65 -11.44
N SER A 35 -11.70 -11.24 -12.48
CA SER A 35 -11.56 -12.67 -12.83
C SER A 35 -10.13 -13.09 -13.26
N GLY A 36 -9.20 -12.15 -13.39
CA GLY A 36 -7.80 -12.44 -13.73
C GLY A 36 -6.87 -12.68 -12.54
N LYS A 37 -7.25 -12.29 -11.33
CA LYS A 37 -6.41 -12.42 -10.12
C LYS A 37 -6.04 -13.88 -9.84
N GLU A 38 -7.01 -14.79 -9.90
CA GLU A 38 -6.79 -16.22 -9.65
C GLU A 38 -5.88 -16.88 -10.70
N LYS A 39 -5.94 -16.42 -11.96
CA LYS A 39 -5.10 -16.96 -13.05
C LYS A 39 -3.65 -16.49 -12.96
N LEU A 40 -3.40 -15.26 -12.51
CA LEU A 40 -2.04 -14.75 -12.25
C LEU A 40 -1.36 -15.53 -11.13
N VAL A 41 -2.07 -15.82 -10.05
CA VAL A 41 -1.56 -16.62 -8.92
C VAL A 41 -1.25 -18.05 -9.36
N ALA A 42 -2.11 -18.68 -10.16
CA ALA A 42 -1.94 -20.08 -10.57
C ALA A 42 -0.87 -20.29 -11.66
N ALA A 43 -0.76 -19.40 -12.65
CA ALA A 43 0.20 -19.54 -13.74
C ALA A 43 1.64 -19.35 -13.28
N ALA A 44 1.84 -18.62 -12.22
CA ALA A 44 3.14 -18.28 -11.72
C ALA A 44 3.71 -19.37 -10.79
N ALA A 45 2.89 -20.17 -10.14
CA ALA A 45 3.36 -21.27 -9.28
C ALA A 45 4.14 -22.38 -10.04
N ALA A 46 3.99 -22.45 -11.37
CA ALA A 46 4.55 -23.54 -12.18
C ALA A 46 5.99 -23.31 -12.70
N HIS A 47 6.61 -22.13 -12.52
CA HIS A 47 7.76 -21.74 -13.34
C HIS A 47 9.13 -21.62 -12.66
N TYR A 48 9.26 -21.69 -11.34
CA TYR A 48 10.57 -21.52 -10.68
C TYR A 48 10.84 -22.56 -9.60
N GLY A 49 11.77 -23.45 -9.91
CA GLY A 49 12.34 -24.43 -8.98
C GLY A 49 13.36 -23.84 -8.01
N PHE A 50 12.99 -22.81 -7.26
CA PHE A 50 13.72 -22.44 -6.04
C PHE A 50 13.08 -23.18 -4.86
N ASP A 51 13.91 -23.64 -3.96
CA ASP A 51 13.49 -24.25 -2.68
C ASP A 51 12.83 -23.13 -1.84
N ARG A 52 11.53 -22.89 -2.06
CA ARG A 52 10.78 -21.73 -1.56
C ARG A 52 10.11 -22.00 -0.24
N HIS A 53 10.17 -23.23 0.24
CA HIS A 53 9.32 -23.69 1.35
C HIS A 53 9.60 -22.98 2.68
N ASP A 54 10.76 -22.32 2.82
CA ASP A 54 11.16 -21.74 4.11
C ASP A 54 11.37 -20.21 4.07
N SER A 55 11.09 -19.54 2.95
CA SER A 55 11.38 -18.11 2.82
C SER A 55 10.16 -17.28 2.45
N ILE A 56 9.94 -16.20 3.19
CA ILE A 56 8.93 -15.18 2.85
C ILE A 56 9.34 -14.33 1.63
N VAL A 57 10.59 -14.36 1.22
CA VAL A 57 11.11 -13.55 0.09
C VAL A 57 10.29 -13.80 -1.17
N GLY A 58 9.85 -12.72 -1.81
CA GLY A 58 9.03 -12.77 -3.03
C GLY A 58 7.91 -11.74 -3.03
N THR A 59 6.98 -11.89 -3.96
CA THR A 59 5.83 -10.99 -4.13
C THR A 59 4.55 -11.67 -3.63
N TRP A 60 3.72 -10.91 -2.95
CA TRP A 60 2.52 -11.40 -2.28
C TRP A 60 1.32 -10.51 -2.54
N LEU A 61 0.15 -11.11 -2.68
CA LEU A 61 -1.13 -10.43 -2.55
C LEU A 61 -1.61 -10.62 -1.10
N VAL A 62 -1.76 -9.53 -0.40
CA VAL A 62 -2.13 -9.50 1.02
C VAL A 62 -3.52 -8.91 1.18
N SER A 63 -4.30 -9.45 2.10
CA SER A 63 -5.58 -8.92 2.53
C SER A 63 -5.53 -8.57 4.00
N TYR A 64 -5.87 -7.34 4.32
CA TYR A 64 -6.08 -6.82 5.68
C TYR A 64 -7.57 -6.79 6.05
N GLY A 65 -8.40 -7.60 5.38
CA GLY A 65 -9.84 -7.57 5.55
C GLY A 65 -10.44 -6.21 5.19
N PRO A 66 -11.18 -5.55 6.10
CA PRO A 66 -11.74 -4.21 5.84
C PRO A 66 -10.68 -3.13 5.61
N GLY A 67 -9.42 -3.37 6.02
CA GLY A 67 -8.29 -2.45 5.82
C GLY A 67 -7.82 -2.35 4.37
N GLY A 68 -8.18 -3.29 3.52
CA GLY A 68 -7.84 -3.28 2.10
C GLY A 68 -6.99 -4.47 1.64
N GLU A 69 -6.51 -4.38 0.41
CA GLU A 69 -5.59 -5.35 -0.20
C GLU A 69 -4.32 -4.64 -0.64
N ALA A 70 -3.19 -5.34 -0.60
CA ALA A 70 -1.89 -4.81 -0.98
C ALA A 70 -1.08 -5.81 -1.79
N TYR A 71 -0.17 -5.29 -2.61
CA TYR A 71 0.95 -6.06 -3.13
C TYR A 71 2.17 -5.76 -2.28
N ILE A 72 2.79 -6.80 -1.72
CA ILE A 72 4.02 -6.68 -0.94
C ILE A 72 5.16 -7.40 -1.64
N GLN A 73 6.32 -6.77 -1.65
CA GLN A 73 7.60 -7.36 -2.05
C GLN A 73 8.51 -7.50 -0.83
N TRP A 74 8.84 -8.73 -0.47
CA TRP A 74 9.80 -9.05 0.58
C TRP A 74 11.16 -9.35 -0.06
N HIS A 75 12.19 -8.63 0.33
CA HIS A 75 13.53 -8.74 -0.22
C HIS A 75 14.45 -9.53 0.71
N SER A 76 15.45 -10.23 0.13
CA SER A 76 16.38 -11.06 0.89
C SER A 76 17.34 -10.28 1.79
N ASP A 77 17.42 -8.97 1.64
CA ASP A 77 18.22 -8.08 2.48
C ASP A 77 17.51 -7.62 3.77
N GLY A 78 16.29 -8.12 4.01
CA GLY A 78 15.49 -7.74 5.17
C GLY A 78 14.66 -6.48 4.99
N THR A 79 14.56 -5.95 3.77
CA THR A 79 13.64 -4.85 3.45
C THR A 79 12.35 -5.36 2.82
N GLU A 80 11.31 -4.53 2.84
CA GLU A 80 10.06 -4.81 2.13
C GLU A 80 9.41 -3.52 1.60
N TRP A 81 8.57 -3.69 0.58
CA TRP A 81 7.78 -2.63 -0.02
C TRP A 81 6.34 -3.09 -0.15
N GLU A 82 5.43 -2.17 0.14
CA GLU A 82 4.00 -2.39 0.00
C GLU A 82 3.35 -1.33 -0.89
N ASN A 83 2.44 -1.79 -1.75
CA ASN A 83 1.50 -0.95 -2.47
C ASN A 83 0.07 -1.39 -2.14
N ILE A 84 -0.60 -0.64 -1.27
CA ILE A 84 -1.97 -0.90 -0.85
C ILE A 84 -2.98 -0.24 -1.79
N ASN A 85 -4.17 -0.83 -1.94
CA ASN A 85 -5.23 -0.35 -2.83
C ASN A 85 -6.00 0.89 -2.31
N HIS A 86 -5.36 1.70 -1.48
CA HIS A 86 -5.90 2.97 -1.02
C HIS A 86 -5.76 4.06 -2.09
N PRO A 87 -6.63 5.10 -2.08
CA PRO A 87 -6.47 6.24 -2.99
C PRO A 87 -5.10 6.89 -2.85
N VAL A 88 -4.47 7.24 -3.96
CA VAL A 88 -3.14 7.87 -3.98
C VAL A 88 -3.09 9.14 -3.12
N LEU A 89 -4.19 9.89 -3.05
CA LEU A 89 -4.30 11.11 -2.23
C LEU A 89 -4.30 10.86 -0.72
N THR A 90 -4.42 9.61 -0.29
CA THR A 90 -4.34 9.22 1.13
C THR A 90 -3.03 8.52 1.49
N GLY A 91 -2.17 8.29 0.49
CA GLY A 91 -0.96 7.49 0.61
C GLY A 91 -1.25 6.00 0.35
N ASN A 92 -0.43 5.37 -0.48
CA ASN A 92 -0.61 3.96 -0.84
C ASN A 92 0.72 3.21 -1.03
N ILE A 93 1.84 3.84 -0.72
CA ILE A 93 3.16 3.22 -0.74
C ILE A 93 3.73 3.24 0.68
N CYS A 94 4.16 2.09 1.14
CA CYS A 94 4.77 1.88 2.44
C CYS A 94 6.06 1.11 2.27
N MET A 95 6.91 1.14 3.28
CA MET A 95 8.18 0.43 3.27
C MET A 95 8.57 0.04 4.69
N GLY A 96 9.38 -0.98 4.79
CA GLY A 96 9.83 -1.41 6.10
C GLY A 96 10.98 -2.39 6.06
N SER A 97 11.15 -3.02 7.21
CA SER A 97 12.13 -4.06 7.41
C SER A 97 11.50 -5.27 8.09
N TRP A 98 12.11 -6.44 7.87
CA TRP A 98 11.66 -7.68 8.45
C TRP A 98 12.83 -8.55 8.90
N LYS A 99 12.53 -9.51 9.77
CA LYS A 99 13.49 -10.52 10.22
C LYS A 99 12.79 -11.83 10.54
N VAL A 100 13.51 -12.92 10.42
CA VAL A 100 13.08 -14.24 10.91
C VAL A 100 13.11 -14.24 12.44
N ILE A 101 12.03 -14.71 13.06
CA ILE A 101 11.89 -14.84 14.52
C ILE A 101 11.64 -16.28 14.99
N GLY A 102 11.53 -17.22 14.05
CA GLY A 102 11.34 -18.64 14.34
C GLY A 102 11.17 -19.45 13.06
N PRO A 103 11.04 -20.79 13.15
CA PRO A 103 10.67 -21.60 12.01
C PRO A 103 9.36 -21.10 11.39
N HIS A 104 9.38 -20.83 10.08
CA HIS A 104 8.25 -20.30 9.32
C HIS A 104 7.65 -18.99 9.84
N ARG A 105 8.33 -18.27 10.76
CA ARG A 105 7.81 -17.05 11.38
C ARG A 105 8.73 -15.86 11.13
N VAL A 106 8.12 -14.75 10.78
CA VAL A 106 8.80 -13.47 10.58
C VAL A 106 8.12 -12.36 11.39
N ALA A 107 8.90 -11.34 11.74
CA ALA A 107 8.38 -10.07 12.24
C ALA A 107 8.70 -8.98 11.23
N ARG A 108 7.71 -8.14 10.96
CA ARG A 108 7.80 -6.96 10.10
C ARG A 108 7.58 -5.69 10.92
N ASN A 109 8.26 -4.63 10.54
CA ASN A 109 8.01 -3.28 11.00
C ASN A 109 8.04 -2.36 9.79
N HIS A 110 6.88 -1.79 9.44
CA HIS A 110 6.79 -0.89 8.31
C HIS A 110 6.08 0.42 8.62
N PHE A 111 6.25 1.40 7.75
CA PHE A 111 5.75 2.74 7.93
C PHE A 111 5.46 3.42 6.60
N GLY A 112 4.61 4.42 6.68
CA GLY A 112 4.25 5.26 5.55
C GLY A 112 3.69 6.59 5.99
N TRP A 113 3.46 7.44 4.99
CA TRP A 113 2.91 8.76 5.21
C TRP A 113 1.38 8.74 5.12
N LEU A 114 0.74 9.55 5.95
CA LEU A 114 -0.70 9.79 5.92
C LEU A 114 -0.99 11.14 5.25
N PHE A 115 -1.99 11.14 4.38
CA PHE A 115 -2.46 12.35 3.70
C PHE A 115 -3.96 12.52 3.91
N THR A 116 -4.39 13.77 4.10
CA THR A 116 -5.79 14.17 4.16
C THR A 116 -6.03 15.23 3.10
N GLY A 117 -6.91 14.93 2.14
CA GLY A 117 -7.16 15.83 1.01
C GLY A 117 -5.91 16.13 0.16
N GLY A 118 -4.98 15.20 0.08
CA GLY A 118 -3.71 15.36 -0.66
C GLY A 118 -2.62 16.14 0.08
N LEU A 119 -2.88 16.57 1.32
CA LEU A 119 -1.90 17.23 2.18
C LEU A 119 -1.36 16.26 3.23
N LEU A 120 -0.04 16.30 3.47
CA LEU A 120 0.60 15.51 4.51
C LEU A 120 -0.05 15.82 5.86
N SER A 121 -0.58 14.79 6.54
CA SER A 121 -1.30 14.93 7.82
C SER A 121 -0.68 14.14 8.97
N GLY A 122 0.24 13.21 8.67
CA GLY A 122 0.87 12.39 9.69
C GLY A 122 1.68 11.25 9.07
N TRP A 123 1.91 10.24 9.88
CA TRP A 123 2.60 9.01 9.49
C TRP A 123 2.05 7.84 10.30
N PHE A 124 2.35 6.64 9.86
CA PHE A 124 2.00 5.45 10.61
C PHE A 124 3.21 4.51 10.77
N ASN A 125 3.13 3.69 11.80
CA ASN A 125 3.98 2.53 12.00
C ASN A 125 3.09 1.31 12.21
N GLU A 126 3.38 0.24 11.49
CA GLU A 126 2.73 -1.04 11.66
C GLU A 126 3.76 -2.11 12.00
N THR A 127 3.50 -2.85 13.05
CA THR A 127 4.25 -4.06 13.39
C THR A 127 3.39 -5.27 13.10
N GLU A 128 3.98 -6.30 12.51
CA GLU A 128 3.29 -7.51 12.10
C GLU A 128 4.12 -8.75 12.43
N THR A 129 3.45 -9.83 12.77
CA THR A 129 4.07 -11.15 12.93
C THR A 129 3.32 -12.12 12.07
N ASP A 130 4.02 -12.75 11.13
CA ASP A 130 3.47 -13.66 10.14
C ASP A 130 4.01 -15.07 10.31
N GLU A 131 3.16 -16.03 10.00
CA GLU A 131 3.48 -17.45 9.94
C GLU A 131 3.24 -17.96 8.51
N LEU A 132 4.31 -18.46 7.88
CA LEU A 132 4.26 -19.10 6.57
C LEU A 132 3.63 -20.48 6.67
N SER A 133 2.82 -20.82 5.67
CA SER A 133 2.40 -22.21 5.45
C SER A 133 3.57 -23.12 5.12
N GLU A 134 3.44 -24.41 5.40
CA GLU A 134 4.48 -25.42 5.11
C GLU A 134 4.86 -25.49 3.62
N ASP A 135 3.91 -25.19 2.73
CA ASP A 135 4.16 -25.18 1.28
C ASP A 135 4.74 -23.84 0.78
N GLY A 136 4.92 -22.87 1.67
CA GLY A 136 5.47 -21.54 1.35
C GLY A 136 4.61 -20.68 0.44
N ASN A 137 3.34 -21.03 0.19
CA ASN A 137 2.47 -20.35 -0.77
C ASN A 137 1.46 -19.40 -0.13
N SER A 138 1.34 -19.43 1.18
CA SER A 138 0.52 -18.49 1.94
C SER A 138 1.20 -18.09 3.25
N TYR A 139 0.76 -17.00 3.83
CA TYR A 139 1.05 -16.67 5.22
C TYR A 139 -0.17 -16.01 5.87
N SER A 140 -0.22 -16.03 7.17
CA SER A 140 -1.18 -15.27 7.96
C SER A 140 -0.53 -14.69 9.20
N GLY A 141 -1.03 -13.55 9.66
CA GLY A 141 -0.43 -12.86 10.77
C GLY A 141 -1.39 -11.97 11.53
N THR A 142 -0.82 -11.34 12.56
CA THR A 142 -1.46 -10.30 13.35
C THR A 142 -0.64 -9.04 13.26
N ASN A 143 -1.31 -7.90 13.15
CA ASN A 143 -0.67 -6.60 13.07
C ASN A 143 -1.21 -5.62 14.12
N GLU A 144 -0.43 -4.59 14.38
CA GLU A 144 -0.76 -3.43 15.19
C GLU A 144 -0.39 -2.17 14.42
N LEU A 145 -1.39 -1.42 13.97
CA LEU A 145 -1.24 -0.20 13.19
C LEU A 145 -1.37 1.02 14.09
N LYS A 146 -0.29 1.78 14.25
CA LYS A 146 -0.24 3.03 15.03
C LYS A 146 -0.19 4.24 14.11
N LEU A 147 -1.17 5.13 14.25
CA LEU A 147 -1.26 6.38 13.50
C LEU A 147 -0.77 7.55 14.37
N TYR A 148 0.02 8.44 13.76
CA TYR A 148 0.59 9.59 14.44
C TYR A 148 0.32 10.88 13.64
N ASP A 149 0.13 11.99 14.34
CA ASP A 149 0.10 13.32 13.74
C ASP A 149 1.53 13.80 13.37
N LEU A 150 1.62 14.97 12.74
CA LEU A 150 2.91 15.58 12.37
C LEU A 150 3.78 15.99 13.58
N SER A 151 3.20 16.09 14.77
CA SER A 151 3.90 16.38 16.04
C SER A 151 4.38 15.11 16.74
N GLY A 152 4.03 13.91 16.20
CA GLY A 152 4.37 12.62 16.76
C GLY A 152 3.41 12.14 17.87
N ASN A 153 2.26 12.79 18.04
CA ASN A 153 1.24 12.29 18.96
C ASN A 153 0.52 11.10 18.38
N LEU A 154 0.31 10.06 19.18
CA LEU A 154 -0.50 8.89 18.79
C LEU A 154 -1.96 9.31 18.64
N ILE A 155 -2.52 9.07 17.44
CA ILE A 155 -3.92 9.36 17.10
C ILE A 155 -4.80 8.11 17.26
N ALA A 156 -4.27 6.95 16.84
CA ALA A 156 -4.98 5.69 16.90
C ALA A 156 -4.01 4.52 17.04
N ASP A 157 -4.51 3.43 17.64
CA ASP A 157 -3.85 2.14 17.78
C ASP A 157 -4.87 1.07 17.40
N ILE A 158 -4.63 0.39 16.28
CA ILE A 158 -5.62 -0.44 15.60
C ILE A 158 -5.02 -1.84 15.44
N PRO A 159 -5.49 -2.83 16.21
CA PRO A 159 -5.12 -4.22 15.99
C PRO A 159 -5.81 -4.77 14.75
N GLY A 160 -5.12 -5.66 14.03
CA GLY A 160 -5.62 -6.27 12.83
C GLY A 160 -5.05 -7.67 12.58
N THR A 161 -5.43 -8.21 11.43
CA THR A 161 -4.90 -9.48 10.92
C THR A 161 -4.59 -9.34 9.44
N ALA A 162 -3.60 -10.08 8.99
CA ALA A 162 -3.25 -10.21 7.59
C ALA A 162 -3.37 -11.66 7.11
N SER A 163 -3.70 -11.82 5.84
CA SER A 163 -3.57 -13.09 5.14
C SER A 163 -3.04 -12.84 3.73
N ALA A 164 -2.16 -13.71 3.26
CA ALA A 164 -1.49 -13.49 2.00
C ALA A 164 -1.37 -14.76 1.15
N THR A 165 -1.35 -14.54 -0.16
CA THR A 165 -1.07 -15.58 -1.14
C THR A 165 0.12 -15.16 -1.97
N ARG A 166 1.07 -16.07 -2.19
CA ARG A 166 2.26 -15.83 -2.99
C ARG A 166 1.88 -15.58 -4.44
N ILE A 167 2.42 -14.51 -4.99
CA ILE A 167 2.43 -14.28 -6.44
C ILE A 167 3.76 -14.81 -6.94
N ALA A 168 3.71 -15.84 -7.77
CA ALA A 168 4.94 -16.33 -8.34
C ALA A 168 5.39 -15.41 -9.49
N PRO A 169 6.68 -15.33 -9.80
CA PRO A 169 7.21 -14.59 -10.94
C PRO A 169 6.79 -15.19 -12.26
#